data_86cdd1f2c6d6f1b10c402cb3949f54aa
#
_entry.id   86cdd1f2c6d6f1b10c402cb3949f54aa
#
_cell.length_a   1.000
_cell.length_b   1.000
_cell.length_c   1.000
_cell.angle_alpha   90.00
_cell.angle_beta   90.00
_cell.angle_gamma   90.00
#
_symmetry.space_group_name_H-M   'P 1'
#
loop_
_entity.id
_entity.type
_entity.pdbx_description
1 polymer ?
#
loop_
_entity_poly.entity_id
_entity_poly.type
_entity_poly.pdbx_seq_one_letter_code
_entity_poly.pdbx_strand_id
1 'polypeptide(L)'
;NVSDNFSDEYGKWSHTAESWWSSYSVPVCENDKVITNRDYNYQGVDYSSVFDVDYYLKTYPDIKAAFGADENQAFMHFINCGMAEGRQGKSSFNVISYKNRYKDLRMTYGNNLRSYYLHYISNGKAEGRKATGDVTITDGVSVYNGVDYSAVYNYSYYIKKYPDIAKAFPNDDISTLAHFVTCGMNEKRQGNMNFDVNSYYNQYADLRSAFGTNWRAYYLHYIQNGKAEGRKGTGTKTMQGTTVYNGVDYSAVYNMSDYLNKNTDVKKAVGGDDLAAIAHFVNYGMKEGRQASSKFDVNSYRMRYKDLRSAFGYDLASYYYHYMSSGKAEGRQATGKVTDIDGVTVYNGVDYAAVYNFNYYVDANPDIKAAFGDDLKQYYIHYINYGKNEGRKAA
;
A
#
# COMPACT_ATOMS: atom_id res chain seq x y z
N ASN A 1 19.79 10.86 18.07
CA ASN A 1 19.48 12.22 17.61
C ASN A 1 18.74 12.12 16.27
N VAL A 2 17.43 12.03 16.31
CA VAL A 2 16.57 12.24 15.16
C VAL A 2 15.62 13.36 15.58
N SER A 3 15.84 14.53 15.02
CA SER A 3 14.96 15.68 15.12
C SER A 3 13.97 15.60 13.97
N ASP A 4 12.76 15.12 14.20
CA ASP A 4 11.69 15.19 13.23
C ASP A 4 10.89 16.47 13.46
N ASN A 5 11.04 17.41 12.53
CA ASN A 5 10.21 18.60 12.43
C ASN A 5 8.85 18.22 11.82
N PHE A 6 7.83 18.16 12.65
CA PHE A 6 6.44 18.14 12.18
C PHE A 6 5.89 19.57 12.21
N SER A 7 5.56 20.10 11.03
CA SER A 7 4.71 21.27 10.86
C SER A 7 3.36 20.79 10.33
N ASP A 8 2.33 20.84 11.15
CA ASP A 8 0.94 20.81 10.72
C ASP A 8 0.29 22.16 10.97
N GLU A 9 -0.94 22.35 10.50
CA GLU A 9 -1.69 23.59 10.60
C GLU A 9 -2.02 24.04 12.04
N TYR A 10 -1.51 23.34 13.07
CA TYR A 10 -1.79 23.59 14.50
C TYR A 10 -0.55 23.90 15.34
N GLY A 11 0.55 24.34 14.74
CA GLY A 11 1.70 24.90 15.47
C GLY A 11 2.75 23.88 15.93
N LYS A 12 3.97 24.34 15.98
CA LYS A 12 5.16 23.57 16.35
C LYS A 12 5.12 23.12 17.80
N TRP A 13 5.16 21.80 18.04
CA TRP A 13 5.44 21.24 19.35
C TRP A 13 6.89 20.76 19.40
N SER A 14 7.74 21.47 20.16
CA SER A 14 9.09 20.98 20.49
C SER A 14 9.07 20.49 21.93
N HIS A 15 9.31 19.21 22.16
CA HIS A 15 9.53 18.67 23.49
C HIS A 15 10.99 18.80 23.90
N THR A 16 11.30 19.80 24.74
CA THR A 16 12.40 19.73 25.69
C THR A 16 11.85 20.10 27.06
N ALA A 17 11.95 19.17 28.01
CA ALA A 17 11.32 19.24 29.33
C ALA A 17 11.90 20.29 30.28
N GLU A 18 12.80 21.14 29.83
CA GLU A 18 13.57 22.02 30.74
C GLU A 18 13.42 23.53 30.53
N SER A 19 12.63 24.00 29.57
CA SER A 19 12.58 25.46 29.31
C SER A 19 11.22 26.16 29.51
N TRP A 20 10.23 25.48 30.08
CA TRP A 20 8.86 26.02 30.17
C TRP A 20 8.57 26.88 31.38
N TRP A 21 9.53 27.01 32.34
CA TRP A 21 9.28 27.65 33.64
C TRP A 21 9.60 29.15 33.67
N SER A 22 10.16 29.77 32.64
CA SER A 22 10.68 31.14 32.77
C SER A 22 9.91 32.26 32.07
N SER A 23 8.77 32.01 31.41
CA SER A 23 8.07 33.05 30.65
C SER A 23 6.52 33.05 30.68
N TYR A 24 5.88 32.33 31.56
CA TYR A 24 4.47 32.55 31.81
C TYR A 24 4.23 33.64 32.83
N SER A 25 4.05 34.86 32.37
CA SER A 25 3.27 35.83 33.15
C SER A 25 1.83 35.32 33.21
N VAL A 26 1.41 34.85 34.39
CA VAL A 26 0.01 34.49 34.66
C VAL A 26 -0.85 35.72 34.28
N PRO A 27 -1.83 35.58 33.41
CA PRO A 27 -2.77 36.69 33.16
C PRO A 27 -3.46 36.99 34.47
N VAL A 28 -3.18 38.17 35.10
CA VAL A 28 -3.93 38.68 36.22
C VAL A 28 -5.27 39.14 35.66
N CYS A 29 -6.34 38.37 35.89
CA CYS A 29 -7.69 38.80 35.59
C CYS A 29 -8.09 39.87 36.61
N GLU A 30 -8.32 41.13 36.20
CA GLU A 30 -8.67 42.30 37.00
C GLU A 30 -10.07 42.28 37.68
N ASN A 31 -10.76 41.15 37.81
CA ASN A 31 -12.06 41.04 38.49
C ASN A 31 -12.20 39.71 39.26
N ASP A 32 -11.24 39.35 40.09
CA ASP A 32 -11.38 38.19 40.98
C ASP A 32 -12.30 38.50 42.17
N LYS A 33 -13.55 38.03 42.11
CA LYS A 33 -14.36 37.89 43.31
C LYS A 33 -13.67 36.90 44.25
N VAL A 34 -13.34 37.35 45.47
CA VAL A 34 -12.87 36.47 46.54
C VAL A 34 -13.87 35.35 46.76
N ILE A 35 -13.51 34.11 46.48
CA ILE A 35 -14.35 32.94 46.71
C ILE A 35 -14.32 32.65 48.22
N THR A 36 -15.26 33.28 48.97
CA THR A 36 -15.28 33.17 50.44
C THR A 36 -15.95 31.92 51.00
N ASN A 37 -16.55 31.08 50.14
CA ASN A 37 -17.36 29.93 50.57
C ASN A 37 -17.00 28.62 49.83
N ARG A 38 -15.77 28.49 49.31
CA ARG A 38 -15.38 27.32 48.49
C ARG A 38 -16.42 27.03 47.42
N ASP A 39 -16.98 28.10 46.83
CA ASP A 39 -17.87 28.04 45.67
C ASP A 39 -17.01 27.90 44.41
N TYR A 40 -17.02 26.70 43.82
CA TYR A 40 -16.26 26.42 42.62
C TYR A 40 -17.05 26.72 41.35
N ASN A 41 -17.89 27.76 41.39
CA ASN A 41 -18.60 28.26 40.22
C ASN A 41 -17.77 29.30 39.45
N TYR A 42 -17.58 29.07 38.16
CA TYR A 42 -16.93 30.00 37.26
C TYR A 42 -17.67 30.06 35.92
N GLN A 43 -18.09 31.28 35.54
CA GLN A 43 -18.85 31.51 34.31
C GLN A 43 -20.12 30.62 34.18
N GLY A 44 -20.81 30.37 35.28
CA GLY A 44 -22.01 29.53 35.32
C GLY A 44 -21.81 28.03 35.34
N VAL A 45 -20.55 27.56 35.42
CA VAL A 45 -20.21 26.15 35.52
C VAL A 45 -19.75 25.83 36.94
N ASP A 46 -20.33 24.79 37.57
CA ASP A 46 -19.92 24.25 38.88
C ASP A 46 -18.85 23.19 38.71
N TYR A 47 -17.59 23.48 39.11
CA TYR A 47 -16.44 22.59 39.03
C TYR A 47 -16.30 21.69 40.26
N SER A 48 -17.21 21.73 41.25
CA SER A 48 -17.13 20.98 42.51
C SER A 48 -17.00 19.45 42.31
N SER A 49 -17.47 18.93 41.17
CA SER A 49 -17.36 17.51 40.83
C SER A 49 -15.95 17.06 40.43
N VAL A 50 -15.10 18.01 40.00
CA VAL A 50 -13.74 17.72 39.48
C VAL A 50 -12.64 18.48 40.20
N PHE A 51 -12.98 19.42 41.11
CA PHE A 51 -12.04 20.26 41.81
C PHE A 51 -12.32 20.32 43.33
N ASP A 52 -11.25 20.30 44.12
CA ASP A 52 -11.17 20.51 45.55
C ASP A 52 -9.83 21.16 45.82
N VAL A 53 -9.82 22.37 46.40
CA VAL A 53 -8.60 23.16 46.56
C VAL A 53 -7.60 22.54 47.52
N ASP A 54 -8.07 21.92 48.61
CA ASP A 54 -7.18 21.27 49.60
C ASP A 54 -6.47 20.08 48.94
N TYR A 55 -7.23 19.28 48.19
CA TYR A 55 -6.66 18.18 47.41
C TYR A 55 -5.66 18.69 46.36
N TYR A 56 -6.01 19.74 45.62
CA TYR A 56 -5.17 20.30 44.55
C TYR A 56 -3.84 20.84 45.09
N LEU A 57 -3.88 21.69 46.13
CA LEU A 57 -2.69 22.26 46.73
C LEU A 57 -1.82 21.21 47.48
N LYS A 58 -2.43 20.15 48.00
CA LYS A 58 -1.70 19.01 48.59
C LYS A 58 -1.02 18.17 47.51
N THR A 59 -1.66 17.98 46.39
CA THR A 59 -1.18 17.11 45.28
C THR A 59 -0.10 17.78 44.46
N TYR A 60 -0.16 19.11 44.30
CA TYR A 60 0.75 19.86 43.45
C TYR A 60 1.57 20.90 44.26
N PRO A 61 2.78 20.54 44.77
CA PRO A 61 3.62 21.46 45.52
C PRO A 61 4.07 22.70 44.77
N ASP A 62 4.18 22.60 43.42
CA ASP A 62 4.49 23.72 42.52
C ASP A 62 3.40 24.80 42.58
N ILE A 63 2.14 24.38 42.56
CA ILE A 63 1.00 25.28 42.68
C ILE A 63 0.93 25.92 44.06
N LYS A 64 1.17 25.12 45.11
CA LYS A 64 1.25 25.61 46.47
C LYS A 64 2.38 26.62 46.69
N ALA A 65 3.54 26.38 46.07
CA ALA A 65 4.68 27.30 46.12
C ALA A 65 4.38 28.62 45.37
N ALA A 66 3.67 28.54 44.22
CA ALA A 66 3.34 29.71 43.41
C ALA A 66 2.27 30.60 44.05
N PHE A 67 1.22 30.02 44.61
CA PHE A 67 0.04 30.75 45.08
C PHE A 67 -0.17 30.72 46.62
N GLY A 68 0.63 29.96 47.35
CA GLY A 68 0.53 29.87 48.79
C GLY A 68 -0.82 29.35 49.27
N ALA A 69 -1.52 30.18 50.07
CA ALA A 69 -2.88 29.88 50.55
C ALA A 69 -3.97 30.54 49.75
N ASP A 70 -3.65 31.14 48.59
CA ASP A 70 -4.65 31.81 47.75
C ASP A 70 -5.47 30.74 46.97
N GLU A 71 -6.59 30.35 47.59
CA GLU A 71 -7.48 29.33 47.02
C GLU A 71 -8.07 29.74 45.67
N ASN A 72 -8.29 31.03 45.45
CA ASN A 72 -8.87 31.57 44.24
C ASN A 72 -7.88 31.43 43.06
N GLN A 73 -6.63 31.82 43.27
CA GLN A 73 -5.58 31.64 42.25
C GLN A 73 -5.34 30.20 41.92
N ALA A 74 -5.34 29.29 42.91
CA ALA A 74 -5.24 27.87 42.66
C ALA A 74 -6.41 27.32 41.81
N PHE A 75 -7.63 27.77 42.09
CA PHE A 75 -8.81 27.40 41.29
C PHE A 75 -8.75 27.96 39.86
N MET A 76 -8.39 29.22 39.70
CA MET A 76 -8.21 29.83 38.37
C MET A 76 -7.08 29.16 37.56
N HIS A 77 -5.98 28.76 38.21
CA HIS A 77 -4.95 27.99 37.56
C HIS A 77 -5.51 26.64 37.04
N PHE A 78 -6.28 25.93 37.89
CA PHE A 78 -6.87 24.66 37.49
C PHE A 78 -7.75 24.83 36.23
N ILE A 79 -8.60 25.87 36.19
CA ILE A 79 -9.47 26.15 35.04
C ILE A 79 -8.66 26.51 33.80
N ASN A 80 -7.70 27.43 33.92
CA ASN A 80 -7.01 27.99 32.77
C ASN A 80 -5.91 27.07 32.21
N CYS A 81 -5.20 26.37 33.08
CA CYS A 81 -4.03 25.54 32.76
C CYS A 81 -4.21 24.07 33.17
N GLY A 82 -4.57 23.83 34.42
CA GLY A 82 -4.55 22.50 35.04
C GLY A 82 -5.39 21.44 34.32
N MET A 83 -6.58 21.82 33.81
CA MET A 83 -7.40 20.89 33.03
C MET A 83 -6.74 20.50 31.69
N ALA A 84 -6.08 21.44 31.03
CA ALA A 84 -5.36 21.14 29.77
C ALA A 84 -4.10 20.30 30.03
N GLU A 85 -3.44 20.55 31.16
CA GLU A 85 -2.28 19.75 31.64
C GLU A 85 -2.67 18.36 32.16
N GLY A 86 -3.97 18.08 32.33
CA GLY A 86 -4.47 16.83 32.90
C GLY A 86 -4.26 16.69 34.41
N ARG A 87 -4.10 17.81 35.13
CA ARG A 87 -3.90 17.79 36.59
C ARG A 87 -5.16 17.33 37.30
N GLN A 88 -5.03 16.36 38.19
CA GLN A 88 -6.16 15.88 38.97
C GLN A 88 -6.55 16.91 40.04
N GLY A 89 -7.74 17.52 39.87
CA GLY A 89 -8.23 18.54 40.80
C GLY A 89 -8.94 18.00 42.05
N LYS A 90 -9.39 16.73 42.01
CA LYS A 90 -10.12 16.06 43.11
C LYS A 90 -9.87 14.56 43.12
N SER A 91 -9.84 13.93 44.29
CA SER A 91 -9.58 12.51 44.47
C SER A 91 -10.63 11.61 43.75
N SER A 92 -11.88 12.08 43.64
CA SER A 92 -12.98 11.33 43.01
C SER A 92 -13.02 11.41 41.49
N PHE A 93 -12.13 12.22 40.85
CA PHE A 93 -12.06 12.38 39.41
C PHE A 93 -10.61 12.38 38.93
N ASN A 94 -10.27 11.49 38.02
CA ASN A 94 -9.00 11.45 37.31
C ASN A 94 -9.26 11.46 35.81
N VAL A 95 -8.82 12.49 35.12
CA VAL A 95 -9.11 12.70 33.69
C VAL A 95 -8.53 11.59 32.81
N ILE A 96 -7.35 11.06 33.15
CA ILE A 96 -6.72 9.98 32.38
C ILE A 96 -7.51 8.67 32.55
N SER A 97 -7.93 8.34 33.77
CA SER A 97 -8.81 7.19 34.01
C SER A 97 -10.12 7.32 33.27
N TYR A 98 -10.70 8.54 33.26
CA TYR A 98 -11.95 8.86 32.56
C TYR A 98 -11.78 8.74 31.04
N LYS A 99 -10.77 9.37 30.46
CA LYS A 99 -10.41 9.26 29.05
C LYS A 99 -10.22 7.80 28.64
N ASN A 100 -9.38 7.06 29.37
CA ASN A 100 -9.01 5.69 28.98
C ASN A 100 -10.21 4.72 29.05
N ARG A 101 -11.19 4.98 29.93
CA ARG A 101 -12.36 4.12 30.10
C ARG A 101 -13.40 4.27 28.97
N TYR A 102 -13.54 5.48 28.41
CA TYR A 102 -14.65 5.79 27.51
C TYR A 102 -14.18 6.06 26.09
N LYS A 103 -14.30 5.02 25.23
CA LYS A 103 -13.93 5.10 23.81
C LYS A 103 -14.71 6.15 23.04
N ASP A 104 -16.03 6.27 23.32
CA ASP A 104 -16.90 7.27 22.72
C ASP A 104 -16.36 8.70 22.92
N LEU A 105 -15.86 8.98 24.12
CA LEU A 105 -15.23 10.26 24.43
C LEU A 105 -13.88 10.43 23.74
N ARG A 106 -13.07 9.37 23.65
CA ARG A 106 -11.80 9.42 22.91
C ARG A 106 -12.03 9.69 21.41
N MET A 107 -13.06 9.11 20.84
CA MET A 107 -13.45 9.37 19.45
C MET A 107 -13.92 10.81 19.23
N THR A 108 -14.57 11.42 20.25
CA THR A 108 -15.12 12.76 20.15
C THR A 108 -14.09 13.85 20.47
N TYR A 109 -13.31 13.67 21.54
CA TYR A 109 -12.44 14.73 22.09
C TYR A 109 -10.95 14.51 21.81
N GLY A 110 -10.57 13.32 21.35
CA GLY A 110 -9.16 13.02 21.10
C GLY A 110 -8.29 13.27 22.33
N ASN A 111 -7.23 14.07 22.17
CA ASN A 111 -6.31 14.45 23.25
C ASN A 111 -6.68 15.76 23.96
N ASN A 112 -7.85 16.35 23.68
CA ASN A 112 -8.30 17.55 24.41
C ASN A 112 -8.78 17.21 25.82
N LEU A 113 -7.86 17.17 26.77
CA LEU A 113 -8.15 16.76 28.16
C LEU A 113 -9.20 17.65 28.82
N ARG A 114 -9.22 18.96 28.54
CA ARG A 114 -10.22 19.89 29.08
C ARG A 114 -11.66 19.44 28.77
N SER A 115 -11.90 18.92 27.58
CA SER A 115 -13.23 18.46 27.17
C SER A 115 -13.77 17.30 28.01
N TYR A 116 -12.89 16.43 28.52
CA TYR A 116 -13.30 15.33 29.40
C TYR A 116 -13.75 15.82 30.80
N TYR A 117 -13.11 16.86 31.35
CA TYR A 117 -13.58 17.49 32.59
C TYR A 117 -14.94 18.10 32.38
N LEU A 118 -15.10 18.90 31.32
CA LEU A 118 -16.36 19.57 31.02
C LEU A 118 -17.48 18.58 30.73
N HIS A 119 -17.20 17.48 30.01
CA HIS A 119 -18.18 16.40 29.80
C HIS A 119 -18.59 15.75 31.13
N TYR A 120 -17.62 15.48 32.03
CA TYR A 120 -17.96 14.87 33.31
C TYR A 120 -18.83 15.79 34.16
N ILE A 121 -18.55 17.08 34.17
CA ILE A 121 -19.34 18.10 34.87
C ILE A 121 -20.76 18.14 34.30
N SER A 122 -20.92 18.27 32.98
CA SER A 122 -22.21 18.47 32.34
C SER A 122 -23.09 17.23 32.27
N ASN A 123 -22.48 16.06 32.01
CA ASN A 123 -23.21 14.84 31.67
C ASN A 123 -22.71 13.61 32.45
N GLY A 124 -21.40 13.36 32.43
CA GLY A 124 -20.82 12.10 32.85
C GLY A 124 -21.11 11.71 34.30
N LYS A 125 -21.16 12.72 35.23
CA LYS A 125 -21.53 12.47 36.62
C LYS A 125 -23.00 12.03 36.74
N ALA A 126 -23.89 12.70 36.00
CA ALA A 126 -25.32 12.34 35.99
C ALA A 126 -25.57 10.99 35.31
N GLU A 127 -24.78 10.65 34.29
CA GLU A 127 -24.77 9.34 33.62
C GLU A 127 -24.18 8.22 34.49
N GLY A 128 -23.66 8.53 35.68
CA GLY A 128 -23.01 7.55 36.56
C GLY A 128 -21.69 7.02 36.02
N ARG A 129 -21.01 7.76 35.11
CA ARG A 129 -19.72 7.33 34.54
C ARG A 129 -18.63 7.30 35.58
N LYS A 130 -17.89 6.21 35.67
CA LYS A 130 -16.78 6.02 36.61
C LYS A 130 -15.54 6.81 36.15
N ALA A 131 -14.99 7.63 37.03
CA ALA A 131 -13.91 8.55 36.69
C ALA A 131 -12.58 8.29 37.43
N THR A 132 -12.44 7.15 38.07
CA THR A 132 -11.23 6.78 38.86
C THR A 132 -10.80 5.34 38.59
N GLY A 133 -9.61 4.99 39.10
CA GLY A 133 -8.98 3.67 38.98
C GLY A 133 -8.17 3.51 37.71
N ASP A 134 -7.21 2.59 37.74
CA ASP A 134 -6.35 2.30 36.60
C ASP A 134 -7.15 1.66 35.46
N VAL A 135 -6.95 2.13 34.25
CA VAL A 135 -7.64 1.64 33.06
C VAL A 135 -6.62 1.38 31.95
N THR A 136 -6.52 0.12 31.54
CA THR A 136 -5.80 -0.28 30.36
C THR A 136 -6.77 -0.27 29.17
N ILE A 137 -6.40 0.44 28.11
CA ILE A 137 -7.16 0.47 26.87
C ILE A 137 -6.99 -0.85 26.15
N THR A 138 -8.10 -1.56 25.92
CA THR A 138 -8.14 -2.81 25.13
C THR A 138 -8.95 -2.64 23.85
N ASP A 139 -9.96 -1.76 23.86
CA ASP A 139 -10.74 -1.37 22.69
C ASP A 139 -10.37 0.05 22.28
N GLY A 140 -9.39 0.16 21.39
CA GLY A 140 -8.89 1.43 20.90
C GLY A 140 -9.74 2.05 19.82
N VAL A 141 -9.52 3.34 19.56
CA VAL A 141 -10.16 4.09 18.48
C VAL A 141 -9.69 3.57 17.11
N SER A 142 -10.57 3.66 16.12
CA SER A 142 -10.29 3.28 14.72
C SER A 142 -10.56 4.40 13.72
N VAL A 143 -11.10 5.53 14.15
CA VAL A 143 -11.42 6.67 13.29
C VAL A 143 -10.34 7.75 13.46
N TYR A 144 -9.77 8.19 12.33
CA TYR A 144 -8.78 9.25 12.27
C TYR A 144 -9.12 10.19 11.10
N ASN A 145 -9.28 11.49 11.41
CA ASN A 145 -9.69 12.50 10.44
C ASN A 145 -10.92 12.08 9.60
N GLY A 146 -11.94 11.54 10.26
CA GLY A 146 -13.21 11.14 9.63
C GLY A 146 -13.17 9.82 8.85
N VAL A 147 -12.02 9.15 8.73
CA VAL A 147 -11.88 7.85 8.07
C VAL A 147 -11.85 6.74 9.11
N ASP A 148 -12.67 5.70 8.93
CA ASP A 148 -12.63 4.48 9.77
C ASP A 148 -11.62 3.47 9.22
N TYR A 149 -10.55 3.23 9.97
CA TYR A 149 -9.49 2.28 9.67
C TYR A 149 -9.73 0.86 10.21
N SER A 150 -10.89 0.56 10.80
CA SER A 150 -11.18 -0.74 11.44
C SER A 150 -10.99 -1.95 10.50
N ALA A 151 -11.14 -1.76 9.20
CA ALA A 151 -10.89 -2.80 8.21
C ALA A 151 -9.42 -3.26 8.16
N VAL A 152 -8.47 -2.36 8.48
CA VAL A 152 -7.02 -2.60 8.38
C VAL A 152 -6.26 -2.41 9.69
N TYR A 153 -6.94 -1.95 10.74
CA TYR A 153 -6.31 -1.60 12.02
C TYR A 153 -7.12 -2.09 13.22
N ASN A 154 -6.43 -2.54 14.26
CA ASN A 154 -6.94 -2.83 15.60
C ASN A 154 -5.84 -2.49 16.62
N TYR A 155 -6.16 -1.65 17.58
CA TYR A 155 -5.19 -1.15 18.58
C TYR A 155 -4.46 -2.27 19.32
N SER A 156 -5.20 -3.19 19.94
CA SER A 156 -4.60 -4.27 20.74
C SER A 156 -3.73 -5.21 19.91
N TYR A 157 -4.14 -5.48 18.65
CA TYR A 157 -3.31 -6.26 17.73
C TYR A 157 -2.02 -5.51 17.39
N TYR A 158 -2.13 -4.22 17.08
CA TYR A 158 -1.01 -3.41 16.62
C TYR A 158 0.07 -3.24 17.67
N ILE A 159 -0.31 -2.87 18.91
CA ILE A 159 0.66 -2.73 20.02
C ILE A 159 1.26 -4.07 20.45
N LYS A 160 0.52 -5.17 20.36
CA LYS A 160 1.05 -6.52 20.62
C LYS A 160 2.07 -6.93 19.57
N LYS A 161 1.84 -6.58 18.31
CA LYS A 161 2.74 -6.94 17.21
C LYS A 161 3.99 -6.06 17.15
N TYR A 162 3.88 -4.80 17.58
CA TYR A 162 4.94 -3.81 17.50
C TYR A 162 5.26 -3.24 18.87
N PRO A 163 6.18 -3.88 19.66
CA PRO A 163 6.56 -3.42 21.00
C PRO A 163 7.21 -2.04 21.02
N ASP A 164 7.87 -1.63 19.94
CA ASP A 164 8.41 -0.29 19.76
C ASP A 164 7.31 0.78 19.84
N ILE A 165 6.17 0.53 19.20
CA ILE A 165 5.01 1.41 19.22
C ILE A 165 4.34 1.41 20.59
N ALA A 166 4.18 0.23 21.20
CA ALA A 166 3.63 0.13 22.56
C ALA A 166 4.48 0.90 23.59
N LYS A 167 5.79 0.94 23.40
CA LYS A 167 6.72 1.69 24.24
C LYS A 167 6.67 3.20 23.97
N ALA A 168 6.53 3.59 22.69
CA ALA A 168 6.46 5.00 22.30
C ALA A 168 5.13 5.67 22.74
N PHE A 169 4.03 4.93 22.71
CA PHE A 169 2.67 5.41 23.00
C PHE A 169 2.00 4.52 24.07
N PRO A 170 2.49 4.50 25.30
CA PRO A 170 1.98 3.59 26.33
C PRO A 170 0.54 3.95 26.70
N ASN A 171 -0.39 3.00 26.51
CA ASN A 171 -1.82 3.17 26.79
C ASN A 171 -2.45 4.40 26.13
N ASP A 172 -2.02 4.73 24.90
CA ASP A 172 -2.51 5.86 24.10
C ASP A 172 -2.93 5.36 22.70
N ASP A 173 -4.20 5.03 22.56
CA ASP A 173 -4.77 4.51 21.32
C ASP A 173 -4.89 5.57 20.21
N ILE A 174 -5.05 6.85 20.60
CA ILE A 174 -5.17 7.98 19.67
C ILE A 174 -3.84 8.20 18.94
N SER A 175 -2.75 8.38 19.70
CA SER A 175 -1.41 8.57 19.12
C SER A 175 -0.93 7.33 18.38
N THR A 176 -1.29 6.13 18.85
CA THR A 176 -0.98 4.87 18.19
C THR A 176 -1.68 4.77 16.82
N LEU A 177 -2.96 5.14 16.72
CA LEU A 177 -3.69 5.18 15.44
C LEU A 177 -3.12 6.26 14.52
N ALA A 178 -2.81 7.44 15.05
CA ALA A 178 -2.18 8.51 14.28
C ALA A 178 -0.85 8.03 13.67
N HIS A 179 0.00 7.36 14.46
CA HIS A 179 1.25 6.77 13.96
C HIS A 179 0.98 5.74 12.84
N PHE A 180 0.02 4.82 13.04
CA PHE A 180 -0.31 3.84 12.01
C PHE A 180 -0.69 4.51 10.68
N VAL A 181 -1.53 5.54 10.73
CA VAL A 181 -2.04 6.24 9.53
C VAL A 181 -0.94 7.08 8.86
N THR A 182 -0.11 7.78 9.62
CA THR A 182 0.89 8.71 9.07
C THR A 182 2.19 8.03 8.66
N CYS A 183 2.64 7.04 9.41
CA CYS A 183 3.92 6.33 9.25
C CYS A 183 3.74 4.85 8.94
N GLY A 184 3.00 4.14 9.78
CA GLY A 184 2.89 2.68 9.77
C GLY A 184 2.44 2.07 8.43
N MET A 185 1.50 2.71 7.73
CA MET A 185 1.07 2.24 6.40
C MET A 185 2.20 2.33 5.36
N ASN A 186 3.02 3.37 5.39
CA ASN A 186 4.17 3.50 4.49
C ASN A 186 5.30 2.53 4.88
N GLU A 187 5.43 2.20 6.15
CA GLU A 187 6.34 1.18 6.68
C GLU A 187 5.84 -0.26 6.45
N LYS A 188 4.69 -0.44 5.79
CA LYS A 188 4.03 -1.73 5.54
C LYS A 188 3.66 -2.47 6.83
N ARG A 189 3.41 -1.74 7.92
CA ARG A 189 3.04 -2.38 9.19
C ARG A 189 1.63 -2.96 9.10
N GLN A 190 1.48 -4.20 9.48
CA GLN A 190 0.18 -4.86 9.56
C GLN A 190 -0.59 -4.36 10.79
N GLY A 191 -1.72 -3.69 10.57
CA GLY A 191 -2.51 -3.08 11.65
C GLY A 191 -3.51 -4.02 12.31
N ASN A 192 -3.96 -5.09 11.62
CA ASN A 192 -4.83 -6.13 12.18
C ASN A 192 -4.58 -7.50 11.52
N MET A 193 -5.27 -8.55 12.00
CA MET A 193 -5.12 -9.91 11.46
C MET A 193 -5.78 -10.13 10.10
N ASN A 194 -6.71 -9.25 9.69
CA ASN A 194 -7.55 -9.44 8.49
C ASN A 194 -6.96 -8.77 7.25
N PHE A 195 -5.91 -7.95 7.42
CA PHE A 195 -5.26 -7.25 6.32
C PHE A 195 -3.74 -7.26 6.48
N ASP A 196 -3.05 -7.72 5.44
CA ASP A 196 -1.59 -7.64 5.28
C ASP A 196 -1.30 -7.03 3.92
N VAL A 197 -0.63 -5.87 3.90
CA VAL A 197 -0.38 -5.13 2.67
C VAL A 197 0.49 -5.89 1.67
N ASN A 198 1.44 -6.71 2.14
CA ASN A 198 2.29 -7.51 1.24
C ASN A 198 1.47 -8.62 0.58
N SER A 199 0.59 -9.30 1.34
CA SER A 199 -0.34 -10.27 0.79
C SER A 199 -1.29 -9.62 -0.22
N TYR A 200 -1.82 -8.44 0.10
CA TYR A 200 -2.73 -7.70 -0.77
C TYR A 200 -2.04 -7.25 -2.06
N TYR A 201 -0.84 -6.69 -1.95
CA TYR A 201 0.03 -6.36 -3.07
C TYR A 201 0.30 -7.58 -3.96
N ASN A 202 0.66 -8.71 -3.37
CA ASN A 202 1.00 -9.92 -4.13
C ASN A 202 -0.18 -10.53 -4.88
N GLN A 203 -1.41 -10.39 -4.35
CA GLN A 203 -2.61 -10.96 -4.94
C GLN A 203 -3.15 -10.17 -6.13
N TYR A 204 -3.03 -8.82 -6.11
CA TYR A 204 -3.78 -7.98 -7.04
C TYR A 204 -2.87 -7.19 -7.98
N ALA A 205 -2.67 -7.76 -9.18
CA ALA A 205 -1.83 -7.17 -10.22
C ALA A 205 -2.35 -5.82 -10.74
N ASP A 206 -3.68 -5.67 -10.81
CA ASP A 206 -4.34 -4.42 -11.19
C ASP A 206 -3.99 -3.28 -10.24
N LEU A 207 -3.91 -3.55 -8.94
CA LEU A 207 -3.51 -2.56 -7.94
C LEU A 207 -2.02 -2.22 -8.03
N ARG A 208 -1.16 -3.21 -8.37
CA ARG A 208 0.26 -2.92 -8.61
C ARG A 208 0.45 -2.00 -9.81
N SER A 209 -0.31 -2.22 -10.87
CA SER A 209 -0.30 -1.34 -12.05
C SER A 209 -0.79 0.07 -11.74
N ALA A 210 -1.78 0.19 -10.84
CA ALA A 210 -2.35 1.50 -10.46
C ALA A 210 -1.51 2.27 -9.44
N PHE A 211 -0.95 1.58 -8.43
CA PHE A 211 -0.35 2.22 -7.25
C PHE A 211 1.16 2.06 -7.17
N GLY A 212 1.77 1.11 -7.90
CA GLY A 212 3.20 0.84 -7.85
C GLY A 212 3.67 0.58 -6.41
N THR A 213 4.60 1.41 -5.91
CA THR A 213 5.13 1.35 -4.54
C THR A 213 4.47 2.30 -3.55
N ASN A 214 3.33 2.90 -3.91
CA ASN A 214 2.55 3.71 -2.98
C ASN A 214 1.80 2.81 -1.99
N TRP A 215 2.48 2.37 -0.93
CA TRP A 215 1.95 1.39 0.03
C TRP A 215 0.67 1.86 0.71
N ARG A 216 0.59 3.14 1.07
CA ARG A 216 -0.60 3.73 1.68
C ARG A 216 -1.86 3.54 0.82
N ALA A 217 -1.72 3.63 -0.52
CA ALA A 217 -2.84 3.48 -1.44
C ALA A 217 -3.52 2.10 -1.34
N TYR A 218 -2.77 1.03 -1.06
CA TYR A 218 -3.33 -0.32 -0.90
C TYR A 218 -4.22 -0.44 0.34
N TYR A 219 -3.84 0.17 1.47
CA TYR A 219 -4.68 0.20 2.67
C TYR A 219 -5.96 1.00 2.42
N LEU A 220 -5.83 2.19 1.82
CA LEU A 220 -6.99 3.04 1.52
C LEU A 220 -7.92 2.39 0.50
N HIS A 221 -7.38 1.74 -0.53
CA HIS A 221 -8.19 0.98 -1.49
C HIS A 221 -8.97 -0.14 -0.81
N TYR A 222 -8.34 -0.90 0.10
CA TYR A 222 -9.03 -1.98 0.82
C TYR A 222 -10.17 -1.44 1.69
N ILE A 223 -9.94 -0.32 2.37
CA ILE A 223 -10.97 0.35 3.19
C ILE A 223 -12.15 0.82 2.32
N GLN A 224 -11.87 1.51 1.22
CA GLN A 224 -12.87 2.20 0.41
C GLN A 224 -13.63 1.26 -0.53
N ASN A 225 -12.94 0.32 -1.15
CA ASN A 225 -13.46 -0.51 -2.23
C ASN A 225 -13.22 -2.00 -2.00
N GLY A 226 -11.97 -2.40 -1.77
CA GLY A 226 -11.53 -3.79 -1.84
C GLY A 226 -12.29 -4.75 -0.93
N LYS A 227 -12.64 -4.31 0.28
CA LYS A 227 -13.46 -5.10 1.20
C LYS A 227 -14.88 -5.32 0.65
N ALA A 228 -15.50 -4.29 0.08
CA ALA A 228 -16.82 -4.36 -0.54
C ALA A 228 -16.81 -5.18 -1.84
N GLU A 229 -15.70 -5.14 -2.59
CA GLU A 229 -15.46 -5.98 -3.77
C GLU A 229 -15.21 -7.46 -3.43
N GLY A 230 -15.15 -7.81 -2.14
CA GLY A 230 -14.84 -9.18 -1.69
C GLY A 230 -13.37 -9.57 -1.88
N ARG A 231 -12.46 -8.61 -2.06
CA ARG A 231 -11.02 -8.90 -2.17
C ARG A 231 -10.47 -9.40 -0.84
N LYS A 232 -9.62 -10.42 -0.90
CA LYS A 232 -8.98 -10.99 0.30
C LYS A 232 -7.83 -10.09 0.76
N GLY A 233 -7.87 -9.61 1.99
CA GLY A 233 -6.82 -8.79 2.60
C GLY A 233 -5.57 -9.56 3.03
N THR A 234 -5.65 -10.90 3.09
CA THR A 234 -4.58 -11.80 3.57
C THR A 234 -4.50 -13.08 2.72
N GLY A 235 -3.50 -13.91 2.98
CA GLY A 235 -3.44 -15.30 2.50
C GLY A 235 -2.25 -15.59 1.57
N THR A 236 -2.12 -14.91 0.44
CA THR A 236 -1.09 -15.26 -0.56
C THR A 236 0.23 -14.54 -0.30
N LYS A 237 1.30 -15.32 -0.10
CA LYS A 237 2.68 -14.79 0.00
C LYS A 237 3.40 -14.74 -1.36
N THR A 238 2.94 -15.50 -2.34
CA THR A 238 3.51 -15.56 -3.68
C THR A 238 2.88 -14.50 -4.57
N MET A 239 3.72 -13.72 -5.24
CA MET A 239 3.26 -12.69 -6.15
C MET A 239 2.53 -13.29 -7.35
N GLN A 240 1.35 -12.77 -7.65
CA GLN A 240 0.63 -13.00 -8.89
C GLN A 240 1.08 -11.92 -9.89
N GLY A 241 1.92 -12.28 -10.85
CA GLY A 241 2.47 -11.35 -11.84
C GLY A 241 1.35 -10.70 -12.68
N THR A 242 1.52 -9.41 -12.99
CA THR A 242 0.60 -8.74 -13.91
C THR A 242 0.73 -9.28 -15.32
N THR A 243 -0.39 -9.39 -16.03
CA THR A 243 -0.44 -9.70 -17.47
C THR A 243 -0.86 -8.47 -18.29
N VAL A 244 -1.20 -7.36 -17.64
CA VAL A 244 -1.64 -6.13 -18.29
C VAL A 244 -0.49 -5.11 -18.33
N TYR A 245 -0.22 -4.57 -19.53
CA TYR A 245 0.75 -3.51 -19.74
C TYR A 245 0.20 -2.48 -20.73
N ASN A 246 0.20 -1.21 -20.37
CA ASN A 246 -0.38 -0.11 -21.15
C ASN A 246 -1.81 -0.40 -21.62
N GLY A 247 -2.65 -0.99 -20.77
CA GLY A 247 -4.05 -1.30 -21.06
C GLY A 247 -4.29 -2.55 -21.91
N VAL A 248 -3.24 -3.26 -22.35
CA VAL A 248 -3.35 -4.51 -23.13
C VAL A 248 -3.08 -5.71 -22.22
N ASP A 249 -3.97 -6.72 -22.29
CA ASP A 249 -3.80 -8.00 -21.58
C ASP A 249 -3.01 -9.01 -22.43
N TYR A 250 -1.81 -9.38 -21.97
CA TYR A 250 -0.90 -10.35 -22.60
C TYR A 250 -1.07 -11.77 -22.06
N SER A 251 -2.09 -12.08 -21.27
CA SER A 251 -2.27 -13.38 -20.60
C SER A 251 -2.30 -14.59 -21.56
N ALA A 252 -2.62 -14.38 -22.83
CA ALA A 252 -2.59 -15.42 -23.84
C ALA A 252 -1.18 -15.89 -24.20
N VAL A 253 -0.19 -15.00 -24.09
CA VAL A 253 1.20 -15.23 -24.54
C VAL A 253 2.25 -15.04 -23.45
N TYR A 254 1.84 -14.55 -22.27
CA TYR A 254 2.74 -14.20 -21.17
C TYR A 254 2.26 -14.75 -19.83
N ASN A 255 3.19 -15.25 -19.05
CA ASN A 255 3.09 -15.56 -17.62
C ASN A 255 4.43 -15.20 -16.99
N MET A 256 4.43 -14.41 -15.91
CA MET A 256 5.65 -13.94 -15.25
C MET A 256 6.57 -15.08 -14.82
N SER A 257 6.02 -16.13 -14.20
CA SER A 257 6.80 -17.26 -13.71
C SER A 257 7.47 -18.01 -14.86
N ASP A 258 6.71 -18.31 -15.93
CA ASP A 258 7.27 -18.98 -17.13
C ASP A 258 8.35 -18.11 -17.77
N TYR A 259 8.10 -16.81 -17.90
CA TYR A 259 9.03 -15.86 -18.52
C TYR A 259 10.36 -15.79 -17.77
N LEU A 260 10.30 -15.56 -16.45
CA LEU A 260 11.51 -15.43 -15.64
C LEU A 260 12.25 -16.76 -15.45
N ASN A 261 11.56 -17.89 -15.48
CA ASN A 261 12.21 -19.22 -15.40
C ASN A 261 12.92 -19.60 -16.70
N LYS A 262 12.38 -19.18 -17.85
CA LYS A 262 12.99 -19.45 -19.17
C LYS A 262 14.04 -18.43 -19.56
N ASN A 263 13.97 -17.21 -19.02
CA ASN A 263 14.87 -16.12 -19.36
C ASN A 263 15.63 -15.65 -18.11
N THR A 264 16.66 -16.41 -17.73
CA THR A 264 17.42 -16.18 -16.48
C THR A 264 18.20 -14.88 -16.47
N ASP A 265 18.59 -14.36 -17.60
CA ASP A 265 19.18 -13.04 -17.80
C ASP A 265 18.20 -11.92 -17.42
N VAL A 266 16.95 -12.02 -17.87
CA VAL A 266 15.89 -11.10 -17.51
C VAL A 266 15.59 -11.20 -16.00
N LYS A 267 15.46 -12.43 -15.48
CA LYS A 267 15.26 -12.66 -14.04
C LYS A 267 16.32 -11.99 -13.18
N LYS A 268 17.59 -12.06 -13.61
CA LYS A 268 18.71 -11.41 -12.91
C LYS A 268 18.61 -9.89 -12.96
N ALA A 269 18.14 -9.34 -14.08
CA ALA A 269 18.03 -7.89 -14.28
C ALA A 269 16.84 -7.28 -13.52
N VAL A 270 15.64 -7.92 -13.57
CA VAL A 270 14.40 -7.37 -12.99
C VAL A 270 14.08 -7.93 -11.60
N GLY A 271 14.76 -8.97 -11.15
CA GLY A 271 14.48 -9.64 -9.88
C GLY A 271 13.09 -10.27 -9.86
N GLY A 272 12.27 -9.85 -8.87
CA GLY A 272 10.87 -10.26 -8.72
C GLY A 272 9.86 -9.18 -9.11
N ASP A 273 10.28 -8.11 -9.78
CA ASP A 273 9.41 -7.01 -10.20
C ASP A 273 8.57 -7.41 -11.41
N ASP A 274 7.28 -7.62 -11.20
CA ASP A 274 6.36 -8.07 -12.25
C ASP A 274 6.06 -6.99 -13.30
N LEU A 275 6.08 -5.72 -12.92
CA LEU A 275 5.90 -4.61 -13.86
C LEU A 275 7.12 -4.47 -14.77
N ALA A 276 8.32 -4.56 -14.21
CA ALA A 276 9.55 -4.55 -15.00
C ALA A 276 9.65 -5.78 -15.91
N ALA A 277 9.23 -6.96 -15.44
CA ALA A 277 9.26 -8.20 -16.22
C ALA A 277 8.33 -8.13 -17.45
N ILE A 278 7.09 -7.68 -17.28
CA ILE A 278 6.16 -7.53 -18.43
C ILE A 278 6.59 -6.40 -19.35
N ALA A 279 7.10 -5.29 -18.83
CA ALA A 279 7.63 -4.19 -19.65
C ALA A 279 8.78 -4.67 -20.53
N HIS A 280 9.71 -5.47 -19.97
CA HIS A 280 10.79 -6.07 -20.75
C HIS A 280 10.26 -7.00 -21.85
N PHE A 281 9.29 -7.88 -21.52
CA PHE A 281 8.68 -8.78 -22.48
C PHE A 281 8.07 -8.02 -23.67
N VAL A 282 7.27 -7.00 -23.41
CA VAL A 282 6.55 -6.25 -24.45
C VAL A 282 7.49 -5.41 -25.31
N ASN A 283 8.46 -4.72 -24.68
CA ASN A 283 9.34 -3.79 -25.39
C ASN A 283 10.48 -4.50 -26.16
N TYR A 284 10.95 -5.63 -25.65
CA TYR A 284 12.11 -6.36 -26.17
C TYR A 284 11.82 -7.85 -26.42
N GLY A 285 11.27 -8.56 -25.45
CA GLY A 285 11.13 -10.01 -25.47
C GLY A 285 10.33 -10.55 -26.66
N MET A 286 9.24 -9.89 -27.07
CA MET A 286 8.46 -10.31 -28.24
C MET A 286 9.28 -10.18 -29.53
N LYS A 287 10.07 -9.12 -29.70
CA LYS A 287 10.94 -8.93 -30.88
C LYS A 287 12.10 -9.92 -30.89
N GLU A 288 12.59 -10.31 -29.74
CA GLU A 288 13.65 -11.30 -29.56
C GLU A 288 13.12 -12.75 -29.65
N GLY A 289 11.80 -12.94 -29.75
CA GLY A 289 11.18 -14.26 -29.81
C GLY A 289 11.25 -15.04 -28.49
N ARG A 290 11.34 -14.35 -27.36
CA ARG A 290 11.48 -15.02 -26.05
C ARG A 290 10.19 -15.70 -25.63
N GLN A 291 10.27 -16.97 -25.30
CA GLN A 291 9.13 -17.69 -24.76
C GLN A 291 8.77 -17.16 -23.36
N ALA A 292 7.52 -16.73 -23.21
CA ALA A 292 7.02 -16.13 -21.98
C ALA A 292 5.80 -16.84 -21.37
N SER A 293 5.34 -17.91 -22.00
CA SER A 293 4.24 -18.74 -21.50
C SER A 293 4.45 -20.19 -21.95
N SER A 294 4.00 -21.14 -21.14
CA SER A 294 3.90 -22.56 -21.57
C SER A 294 2.79 -22.79 -22.60
N LYS A 295 1.88 -21.81 -22.76
CA LYS A 295 0.73 -21.89 -23.70
C LYS A 295 1.01 -21.31 -25.08
N PHE A 296 2.14 -20.61 -25.25
CA PHE A 296 2.50 -20.00 -26.53
C PHE A 296 4.02 -20.06 -26.75
N ASP A 297 4.42 -20.55 -27.92
CA ASP A 297 5.79 -20.54 -28.42
C ASP A 297 5.79 -19.92 -29.82
N VAL A 298 6.47 -18.79 -29.98
CA VAL A 298 6.46 -18.03 -31.22
C VAL A 298 7.08 -18.82 -32.37
N ASN A 299 8.10 -19.64 -32.12
CA ASN A 299 8.73 -20.44 -33.17
C ASN A 299 7.82 -21.57 -33.63
N SER A 300 7.17 -22.30 -32.70
CA SER A 300 6.17 -23.31 -33.05
C SER A 300 5.00 -22.69 -33.82
N TYR A 301 4.55 -21.52 -33.40
CA TYR A 301 3.43 -20.81 -34.04
C TYR A 301 3.81 -20.34 -35.46
N ARG A 302 4.94 -19.69 -35.59
CA ARG A 302 5.48 -19.26 -36.89
C ARG A 302 5.69 -20.44 -37.85
N MET A 303 6.31 -21.50 -37.37
CA MET A 303 6.59 -22.68 -38.23
C MET A 303 5.32 -23.39 -38.71
N ARG A 304 4.28 -23.40 -37.87
CA ARG A 304 3.02 -24.11 -38.21
C ARG A 304 2.18 -23.41 -39.27
N TYR A 305 2.21 -22.06 -39.29
CA TYR A 305 1.27 -21.31 -40.12
C TYR A 305 1.95 -20.54 -41.26
N LYS A 306 1.87 -21.09 -42.45
CA LYS A 306 2.42 -20.51 -43.69
C LYS A 306 1.85 -19.12 -44.00
N ASP A 307 0.54 -18.97 -43.84
CA ASP A 307 -0.16 -17.70 -44.07
C ASP A 307 0.44 -16.57 -43.22
N LEU A 308 0.78 -16.86 -41.95
CA LEU A 308 1.41 -15.88 -41.05
C LEU A 308 2.88 -15.63 -41.45
N ARG A 309 3.62 -16.65 -41.90
CA ARG A 309 4.99 -16.45 -42.41
C ARG A 309 4.98 -15.55 -43.65
N SER A 310 3.99 -15.71 -44.51
CA SER A 310 3.80 -14.86 -45.71
C SER A 310 3.46 -13.41 -45.32
N ALA A 311 2.66 -13.23 -44.26
CA ALA A 311 2.24 -11.91 -43.82
C ALA A 311 3.32 -11.18 -42.98
N PHE A 312 3.98 -11.87 -42.04
CA PHE A 312 4.81 -11.23 -41.03
C PHE A 312 6.31 -11.48 -41.21
N GLY A 313 6.72 -12.51 -41.95
CA GLY A 313 8.14 -12.84 -42.14
C GLY A 313 8.90 -13.01 -40.83
N TYR A 314 9.81 -12.06 -40.57
CA TYR A 314 10.66 -12.02 -39.37
C TYR A 314 10.18 -11.07 -38.28
N ASP A 315 9.08 -10.41 -38.45
CA ASP A 315 8.48 -9.60 -37.38
C ASP A 315 7.85 -10.53 -36.33
N LEU A 316 8.68 -11.02 -35.41
CA LEU A 316 8.25 -11.95 -34.37
C LEU A 316 7.16 -11.36 -33.47
N ALA A 317 7.19 -10.05 -33.22
CA ALA A 317 6.18 -9.39 -32.39
C ALA A 317 4.76 -9.53 -33.00
N SER A 318 4.64 -9.47 -34.33
CA SER A 318 3.38 -9.63 -35.03
C SER A 318 2.72 -10.99 -34.83
N TYR A 319 3.47 -12.07 -34.61
CA TYR A 319 2.92 -13.39 -34.30
C TYR A 319 2.28 -13.44 -32.91
N TYR A 320 2.86 -12.76 -31.91
CA TYR A 320 2.25 -12.63 -30.58
C TYR A 320 0.94 -11.84 -30.66
N TYR A 321 0.97 -10.68 -31.32
CA TYR A 321 -0.22 -9.87 -31.50
C TYR A 321 -1.32 -10.59 -32.25
N HIS A 322 -1.00 -11.30 -33.33
CA HIS A 322 -1.96 -12.10 -34.09
C HIS A 322 -2.62 -13.18 -33.21
N TYR A 323 -1.80 -13.90 -32.41
CA TYR A 323 -2.34 -14.93 -31.52
C TYR A 323 -3.29 -14.33 -30.48
N MET A 324 -2.92 -13.20 -29.91
CA MET A 324 -3.75 -12.50 -28.92
C MET A 324 -5.07 -11.99 -29.52
N SER A 325 -5.04 -11.40 -30.71
CA SER A 325 -6.19 -10.77 -31.33
C SER A 325 -7.13 -11.74 -32.05
N SER A 326 -6.60 -12.77 -32.69
CA SER A 326 -7.35 -13.65 -33.60
C SER A 326 -7.01 -15.12 -33.39
N GLY A 327 -5.74 -15.49 -33.43
CA GLY A 327 -5.32 -16.90 -33.54
C GLY A 327 -5.80 -17.79 -32.39
N LYS A 328 -5.91 -17.24 -31.16
CA LYS A 328 -6.49 -17.97 -30.03
C LYS A 328 -7.98 -18.27 -30.22
N ALA A 329 -8.74 -17.30 -30.73
CA ALA A 329 -10.16 -17.44 -31.00
C ALA A 329 -10.41 -18.37 -32.21
N GLU A 330 -9.50 -18.39 -33.19
CA GLU A 330 -9.51 -19.30 -34.33
C GLU A 330 -9.12 -20.75 -33.95
N GLY A 331 -8.74 -20.99 -32.67
CA GLY A 331 -8.31 -22.30 -32.21
C GLY A 331 -6.93 -22.72 -32.78
N ARG A 332 -6.10 -21.76 -33.22
CA ARG A 332 -4.78 -22.08 -33.76
C ARG A 332 -3.86 -22.66 -32.68
N GLN A 333 -3.18 -23.75 -33.00
CA GLN A 333 -2.23 -24.39 -32.08
C GLN A 333 -0.94 -23.57 -31.97
N ALA A 334 -0.59 -23.15 -30.76
CA ALA A 334 0.54 -22.25 -30.53
C ALA A 334 1.75 -22.89 -29.85
N THR A 335 1.73 -24.21 -29.63
CA THR A 335 2.82 -24.95 -28.95
C THR A 335 3.04 -26.29 -29.61
N GLY A 336 4.08 -26.99 -29.20
CA GLY A 336 4.43 -28.33 -29.66
C GLY A 336 5.40 -28.31 -30.81
N LYS A 337 6.10 -29.45 -30.99
CA LYS A 337 7.09 -29.62 -32.06
C LYS A 337 6.39 -29.58 -33.41
N VAL A 338 6.93 -28.80 -34.33
CA VAL A 338 6.50 -28.78 -35.74
C VAL A 338 7.56 -29.55 -36.53
N THR A 339 7.14 -30.67 -37.15
CA THR A 339 8.04 -31.57 -37.91
C THR A 339 7.99 -31.27 -39.41
N ASP A 340 6.82 -30.84 -39.92
CA ASP A 340 6.65 -30.49 -41.32
C ASP A 340 6.47 -28.99 -41.44
N ILE A 341 7.46 -28.33 -42.04
CA ILE A 341 7.47 -26.90 -42.25
C ILE A 341 7.12 -26.59 -43.70
N ASP A 342 5.98 -26.03 -43.91
CA ASP A 342 5.57 -25.48 -45.19
C ASP A 342 6.18 -24.11 -45.40
N GLY A 343 7.16 -23.96 -46.23
CA GLY A 343 7.91 -22.74 -46.49
C GLY A 343 7.08 -21.67 -47.22
N VAL A 344 7.58 -20.43 -47.17
CA VAL A 344 7.01 -19.32 -47.98
C VAL A 344 7.38 -19.51 -49.42
N THR A 345 6.38 -19.50 -50.32
CA THR A 345 6.56 -19.65 -51.76
C THR A 345 6.27 -18.39 -52.57
N VAL A 346 5.62 -17.38 -51.95
CA VAL A 346 5.27 -16.13 -52.62
C VAL A 346 6.33 -15.05 -52.40
N TYR A 347 6.86 -14.46 -53.46
CA TYR A 347 7.83 -13.37 -53.42
C TYR A 347 7.49 -12.31 -54.47
N ASN A 348 7.41 -11.06 -54.05
CA ASN A 348 7.01 -9.93 -54.89
C ASN A 348 5.74 -10.23 -55.72
N GLY A 349 4.73 -10.86 -55.08
CA GLY A 349 3.47 -11.20 -55.70
C GLY A 349 3.48 -12.43 -56.62
N VAL A 350 4.62 -13.10 -56.81
CA VAL A 350 4.73 -14.33 -57.61
C VAL A 350 4.81 -15.54 -56.68
N ASP A 351 3.95 -16.54 -56.90
CA ASP A 351 3.96 -17.80 -56.20
C ASP A 351 4.88 -18.81 -56.94
N TYR A 352 5.93 -19.23 -56.26
CA TYR A 352 6.91 -20.21 -56.78
C TYR A 352 6.65 -21.64 -56.29
N ALA A 353 5.47 -21.93 -55.73
CA ALA A 353 5.18 -23.26 -55.16
C ALA A 353 5.36 -24.40 -56.15
N ALA A 354 5.19 -24.16 -57.47
CA ALA A 354 5.39 -25.14 -58.50
C ALA A 354 6.88 -25.57 -58.71
N VAL A 355 7.83 -24.73 -58.31
CA VAL A 355 9.26 -24.93 -58.57
C VAL A 355 10.12 -24.84 -57.29
N TYR A 356 9.49 -24.62 -56.14
CA TYR A 356 10.18 -24.50 -54.85
C TYR A 356 9.40 -25.21 -53.75
N ASN A 357 10.05 -26.16 -53.08
CA ASN A 357 9.58 -26.78 -51.85
C ASN A 357 10.61 -26.54 -50.76
N PHE A 358 10.20 -25.91 -49.66
CA PHE A 358 11.09 -25.53 -48.59
C PHE A 358 11.86 -26.73 -47.99
N ASN A 359 11.13 -27.76 -47.62
CA ASN A 359 11.77 -28.96 -46.98
C ASN A 359 12.79 -29.63 -47.94
N TYR A 360 12.41 -29.79 -49.19
CA TYR A 360 13.29 -30.33 -50.20
C TYR A 360 14.55 -29.46 -50.40
N TYR A 361 14.35 -28.10 -50.49
CA TYR A 361 15.46 -27.18 -50.69
C TYR A 361 16.46 -27.20 -49.50
N VAL A 362 15.96 -27.25 -48.28
CA VAL A 362 16.79 -27.34 -47.06
C VAL A 362 17.58 -28.65 -47.02
N ASP A 363 16.92 -29.77 -47.30
CA ASP A 363 17.55 -31.09 -47.28
C ASP A 363 18.57 -31.30 -48.39
N ALA A 364 18.27 -30.73 -49.59
CA ALA A 364 19.17 -30.83 -50.76
C ALA A 364 20.37 -29.86 -50.69
N ASN A 365 20.34 -28.86 -49.80
CA ASN A 365 21.36 -27.80 -49.72
C ASN A 365 21.80 -27.56 -48.27
N PRO A 366 22.63 -28.47 -47.66
CA PRO A 366 23.05 -28.40 -46.26
C PRO A 366 23.87 -27.13 -45.91
N ASP A 367 24.59 -26.59 -46.88
CA ASP A 367 25.33 -25.32 -46.74
C ASP A 367 24.40 -24.13 -46.46
N ILE A 368 23.26 -24.10 -47.13
CA ILE A 368 22.24 -23.09 -46.91
C ILE A 368 21.57 -23.24 -45.54
N LYS A 369 21.37 -24.48 -45.11
CA LYS A 369 20.89 -24.77 -43.74
C LYS A 369 21.86 -24.26 -42.67
N ALA A 370 23.14 -24.47 -42.86
CA ALA A 370 24.18 -23.96 -41.97
C ALA A 370 24.22 -22.40 -41.92
N ALA A 371 23.95 -21.76 -43.08
CA ALA A 371 23.97 -20.29 -43.19
C ALA A 371 22.76 -19.61 -42.58
N PHE A 372 21.54 -20.18 -42.75
CA PHE A 372 20.28 -19.48 -42.43
C PHE A 372 19.51 -20.09 -41.23
N GLY A 373 19.91 -21.23 -40.71
CA GLY A 373 19.27 -21.87 -39.59
C GLY A 373 17.75 -22.03 -39.79
N ASP A 374 16.96 -21.39 -38.97
CA ASP A 374 15.49 -21.41 -39.01
C ASP A 374 14.88 -20.25 -39.79
N ASP A 375 15.69 -19.48 -40.55
CA ASP A 375 15.21 -18.32 -41.33
C ASP A 375 14.54 -18.74 -42.66
N LEU A 376 13.29 -19.17 -42.57
CA LEU A 376 12.53 -19.67 -43.73
C LEU A 376 12.45 -18.64 -44.91
N LYS A 377 12.45 -17.36 -44.62
CA LYS A 377 12.42 -16.32 -45.65
C LYS A 377 13.74 -16.22 -46.40
N GLN A 378 14.88 -16.38 -45.71
CA GLN A 378 16.19 -16.29 -46.31
C GLN A 378 16.47 -17.49 -47.27
N TYR A 379 16.01 -18.70 -46.96
CA TYR A 379 16.04 -19.80 -47.91
C TYR A 379 15.36 -19.49 -49.21
N TYR A 380 14.20 -18.87 -49.07
CA TYR A 380 13.38 -18.54 -50.22
C TYR A 380 13.96 -17.38 -51.03
N ILE A 381 14.42 -16.32 -50.38
CA ILE A 381 15.14 -15.21 -51.02
C ILE A 381 16.40 -15.71 -51.70
N HIS A 382 17.14 -16.59 -51.03
CA HIS A 382 18.33 -17.22 -51.62
C HIS A 382 18.02 -17.99 -52.87
N TYR A 383 16.99 -18.84 -52.85
CA TYR A 383 16.57 -19.58 -54.04
C TYR A 383 16.23 -18.67 -55.19
N ILE A 384 15.45 -17.63 -54.97
CA ILE A 384 15.04 -16.71 -56.02
C ILE A 384 16.21 -15.92 -56.59
N ASN A 385 17.09 -15.40 -55.75
CA ASN A 385 18.17 -14.50 -56.19
C ASN A 385 19.41 -15.25 -56.72
N TYR A 386 19.69 -16.41 -56.17
CA TYR A 386 20.96 -17.16 -56.43
C TYR A 386 20.72 -18.61 -56.81
N GLY A 387 19.97 -19.37 -56.01
CA GLY A 387 19.84 -20.82 -56.12
C GLY A 387 19.35 -21.32 -57.46
N LYS A 388 18.42 -20.57 -58.12
CA LYS A 388 17.97 -20.89 -59.49
C LYS A 388 19.11 -20.81 -60.50
N ASN A 389 19.93 -19.75 -60.40
CA ASN A 389 21.08 -19.55 -61.30
C ASN A 389 22.26 -20.49 -60.96
N GLU A 390 22.35 -20.95 -59.71
CA GLU A 390 23.30 -21.95 -59.28
C GLU A 390 22.87 -23.36 -59.63
N GLY A 391 21.69 -23.54 -60.21
CA GLY A 391 21.17 -24.87 -60.53
C GLY A 391 20.83 -25.71 -59.29
N ARG A 392 20.56 -25.11 -58.16
CA ARG A 392 20.20 -25.84 -56.93
C ARG A 392 18.84 -26.50 -57.03
N LYS A 393 18.75 -27.75 -56.59
CA LYS A 393 17.50 -28.50 -56.53
C LYS A 393 16.60 -27.89 -55.47
N ALA A 394 15.35 -27.59 -55.87
CA ALA A 394 14.39 -26.89 -55.02
C ALA A 394 12.98 -27.51 -55.00
N ALA A 395 12.70 -28.49 -55.83
CA ALA A 395 11.46 -29.26 -55.84
C ALA A 395 11.70 -30.68 -56.39
#